data_6f17fa920bd5a2f5cf497944ca0aaa34
#
_entry.id   6f17fa920bd5a2f5cf497944ca0aaa34
#
_cell.length_a   1.000
_cell.length_b   1.000
_cell.length_c   1.000
_cell.angle_alpha   90.00
_cell.angle_beta   90.00
_cell.angle_gamma   90.00
#
_symmetry.space_group_name_H-M   'P 1'
#
loop_
_entity.id
_entity.type
_entity.pdbx_description
1 polymer ?
#
loop_
_entity_poly.entity_id
_entity_poly.type
_entity_poly.pdbx_seq_one_letter_code
_entity_poly.pdbx_strand_id
1 'polypeptide(L)'
;RGRLAQVARVCGATPWRAFLRVTLPLAAPAIAASALLAFTMAIEEFGIPSALGARAGFSLLVTSIEARFSDWPIDLPGAAVLSSLLALTALLAFYAQRRLLAGRDFDTHNGKPVSVEPAEPGRWRLPILLLFALVATGTSVAPIAAIVATAFLRTLSGGLHAANLTLAHFGAITSAGDGAGALGTSLALAAGTALLTGVLGFLCAWVVVKTRTPGRAALDALTLLPHAMPGIVIGVGLILAWNLPFWPVTPYNSWVILLLSYACLLLPYPVRYASAALRQIGGSLEAAARVHGATPARVLWRIVLPLAAAPLAASMMIVFAVASRELVTSLLLAPSGVQTASVFIWQQFEQGSIGDGMAMGTLMLLISGVLLALASRWTRRLDTLH
;
A
#
# COMPACT_ATOMS: atom_id res chain seq x y z
N ARG A 1 6.70 -7.44 28.00
CA ARG A 1 5.89 -6.25 28.43
C ARG A 1 4.62 -6.65 29.19
N GLY A 2 3.98 -7.78 28.89
CA GLY A 2 2.84 -8.29 29.67
C GLY A 2 3.16 -8.55 31.17
N ARG A 3 4.42 -8.86 31.48
CA ARG A 3 4.86 -9.07 32.86
C ARG A 3 4.77 -7.82 33.73
N LEU A 4 4.99 -6.60 33.20
CA LEU A 4 4.91 -5.36 33.98
C LEU A 4 3.49 -5.09 34.48
N ALA A 5 2.47 -5.38 33.68
CA ALA A 5 1.08 -5.28 34.11
C ALA A 5 0.72 -6.34 35.16
N GLN A 6 1.28 -7.56 35.03
CA GLN A 6 1.14 -8.61 36.03
C GLN A 6 1.82 -8.24 37.36
N VAL A 7 3.06 -7.72 37.29
CA VAL A 7 3.77 -7.20 38.47
C VAL A 7 2.98 -6.10 39.17
N ALA A 8 2.42 -5.15 38.42
CA ALA A 8 1.57 -4.11 38.98
C ALA A 8 0.34 -4.68 39.71
N ARG A 9 -0.24 -5.76 39.18
CA ARG A 9 -1.37 -6.47 39.81
C ARG A 9 -0.95 -7.22 41.08
N VAL A 10 0.22 -7.85 41.08
CA VAL A 10 0.81 -8.46 42.27
C VAL A 10 1.06 -7.43 43.37
N CYS A 11 1.45 -6.19 42.97
CA CYS A 11 1.59 -5.04 43.87
C CYS A 11 0.25 -4.39 44.26
N GLY A 12 -0.90 -5.05 44.03
CA GLY A 12 -2.23 -4.59 44.48
C GLY A 12 -2.95 -3.63 43.51
N ALA A 13 -2.45 -3.42 42.29
CA ALA A 13 -3.17 -2.59 41.31
C ALA A 13 -4.38 -3.35 40.73
N THR A 14 -5.53 -2.67 40.67
CA THR A 14 -6.70 -3.20 39.93
C THR A 14 -6.36 -3.34 38.43
N PRO A 15 -7.00 -4.23 37.69
CA PRO A 15 -6.76 -4.41 36.25
C PRO A 15 -6.83 -3.09 35.45
N TRP A 16 -7.81 -2.24 35.78
CA TRP A 16 -7.99 -0.93 35.15
C TRP A 16 -6.87 0.04 35.47
N ARG A 17 -6.41 0.07 36.74
CA ARG A 17 -5.29 0.88 37.17
C ARG A 17 -3.97 0.42 36.53
N ALA A 18 -3.74 -0.90 36.43
CA ALA A 18 -2.59 -1.46 35.73
C ALA A 18 -2.62 -1.10 34.23
N PHE A 19 -3.79 -1.16 33.59
CA PHE A 19 -3.96 -0.73 32.20
C PHE A 19 -3.61 0.76 32.01
N LEU A 20 -4.25 1.66 32.75
CA LEU A 20 -4.07 3.11 32.58
C LEU A 20 -2.67 3.62 32.98
N ARG A 21 -2.08 3.05 34.06
CA ARG A 21 -0.79 3.55 34.58
C ARG A 21 0.44 2.84 34.05
N VAL A 22 0.29 1.63 33.50
CA VAL A 22 1.42 0.83 33.00
C VAL A 22 1.27 0.54 31.52
N THR A 23 0.19 -0.13 31.09
CA THR A 23 0.06 -0.60 29.71
C THR A 23 -0.12 0.55 28.74
N LEU A 24 -1.03 1.46 29.01
CA LEU A 24 -1.35 2.58 28.13
C LEU A 24 -0.17 3.56 27.92
N PRO A 25 0.54 4.00 28.97
CA PRO A 25 1.73 4.85 28.79
C PRO A 25 2.87 4.15 28.04
N LEU A 26 3.04 2.85 28.24
CA LEU A 26 4.03 2.07 27.47
C LEU A 26 3.62 1.88 26.01
N ALA A 27 2.32 1.84 25.72
CA ALA A 27 1.78 1.74 24.36
C ALA A 27 1.63 3.12 23.67
N ALA A 28 1.58 4.22 24.42
CA ALA A 28 1.31 5.56 23.90
C ALA A 28 2.15 5.97 22.69
N PRO A 29 3.47 5.68 22.63
CA PRO A 29 4.26 6.03 21.44
C PRO A 29 3.88 5.23 20.21
N ALA A 30 3.52 3.95 20.38
CA ALA A 30 3.07 3.12 19.27
C ALA A 30 1.69 3.60 18.79
N ILE A 31 0.80 3.96 19.71
CA ILE A 31 -0.52 4.53 19.38
C ILE A 31 -0.35 5.87 18.65
N ALA A 32 0.51 6.77 19.16
CA ALA A 32 0.78 8.05 18.50
C ALA A 32 1.39 7.87 17.09
N ALA A 33 2.32 6.93 16.93
CA ALA A 33 2.91 6.64 15.63
C ALA A 33 1.88 6.05 14.64
N SER A 34 0.97 5.20 15.13
CA SER A 34 -0.14 4.66 14.32
C SER A 34 -1.15 5.75 13.96
N ALA A 35 -1.45 6.67 14.88
CA ALA A 35 -2.33 7.81 14.60
C ALA A 35 -1.75 8.75 13.54
N LEU A 36 -0.43 9.02 13.60
CA LEU A 36 0.26 9.82 12.58
C LEU A 36 0.28 9.11 11.22
N LEU A 37 0.45 7.79 11.20
CA LEU A 37 0.35 7.01 9.96
C LEU A 37 -1.07 7.10 9.37
N ALA A 38 -2.10 6.92 10.20
CA ALA A 38 -3.49 7.07 9.77
C ALA A 38 -3.79 8.48 9.26
N PHE A 39 -3.25 9.52 9.92
CA PHE A 39 -3.35 10.90 9.47
C PHE A 39 -2.70 11.11 8.10
N THR A 40 -1.47 10.59 7.90
CA THR A 40 -0.79 10.69 6.60
C THR A 40 -1.58 10.01 5.50
N MET A 41 -2.09 8.81 5.74
CA MET A 41 -2.94 8.10 4.77
C MET A 41 -4.26 8.82 4.50
N ALA A 42 -4.86 9.44 5.52
CA ALA A 42 -6.11 10.18 5.35
C ALA A 42 -5.94 11.49 4.56
N ILE A 43 -4.81 12.19 4.73
CA ILE A 43 -4.54 13.45 4.02
C ILE A 43 -4.22 13.23 2.54
N GLU A 44 -3.73 12.05 2.16
CA GLU A 44 -3.44 11.70 0.77
C GLU A 44 -4.61 11.03 0.03
N GLU A 45 -5.68 10.68 0.76
CA GLU A 45 -6.84 10.02 0.18
C GLU A 45 -7.55 10.93 -0.84
N PHE A 46 -7.67 10.45 -2.06
CA PHE A 46 -8.30 11.17 -3.17
C PHE A 46 -9.69 10.64 -3.50
N GLY A 47 -9.86 9.33 -3.58
CA GLY A 47 -11.05 8.70 -4.16
C GLY A 47 -12.35 9.05 -3.42
N ILE A 48 -12.35 8.92 -2.09
CA ILE A 48 -13.53 9.20 -1.26
C ILE A 48 -13.87 10.70 -1.26
N PRO A 49 -12.92 11.62 -1.02
CA PRO A 49 -13.19 13.06 -1.11
C PRO A 49 -13.67 13.52 -2.48
N SER A 50 -13.14 12.99 -3.54
CA SER A 50 -13.56 13.34 -4.90
C SER A 50 -14.98 12.84 -5.18
N ALA A 51 -15.31 11.61 -4.83
CA ALA A 51 -16.64 11.04 -5.06
C ALA A 51 -17.75 11.68 -4.19
N LEU A 52 -17.45 12.04 -2.96
CA LEU A 52 -18.45 12.53 -1.99
C LEU A 52 -18.33 14.03 -1.72
N GLY A 53 -17.12 14.58 -1.69
CA GLY A 53 -16.84 15.97 -1.32
C GLY A 53 -17.42 16.97 -2.33
N ALA A 54 -17.26 16.70 -3.61
CA ALA A 54 -17.80 17.53 -4.68
C ALA A 54 -19.34 17.68 -4.57
N ARG A 55 -20.04 16.59 -4.25
CA ARG A 55 -21.48 16.59 -4.02
C ARG A 55 -21.90 17.28 -2.72
N ALA A 56 -21.03 17.25 -1.71
CA ALA A 56 -21.27 17.92 -0.42
C ALA A 56 -20.83 19.39 -0.39
N GLY A 57 -20.27 19.90 -1.49
CA GLY A 57 -19.87 21.29 -1.63
C GLY A 57 -18.58 21.69 -0.91
N PHE A 58 -17.72 20.72 -0.57
CA PHE A 58 -16.38 21.01 -0.03
C PHE A 58 -15.28 20.29 -0.83
N SER A 59 -14.14 20.94 -0.97
CA SER A 59 -12.94 20.38 -1.59
C SER A 59 -11.83 20.20 -0.55
N LEU A 60 -11.06 19.14 -0.72
CA LEU A 60 -9.82 18.93 0.02
C LEU A 60 -8.62 19.37 -0.81
N LEU A 61 -7.46 19.46 -0.14
CA LEU A 61 -6.23 19.88 -0.82
C LEU A 61 -5.90 18.97 -2.01
N VAL A 62 -6.10 17.67 -1.87
CA VAL A 62 -5.86 16.66 -2.92
C VAL A 62 -6.79 16.86 -4.11
N THR A 63 -8.10 17.06 -3.88
CA THR A 63 -9.06 17.32 -4.96
C THR A 63 -8.86 18.69 -5.60
N SER A 64 -8.38 19.67 -4.83
CA SER A 64 -8.04 21.00 -5.38
C SER A 64 -6.79 20.95 -6.26
N ILE A 65 -5.83 20.07 -5.99
CA ILE A 65 -4.67 19.85 -6.85
C ILE A 65 -5.13 19.21 -8.17
N GLU A 66 -5.95 18.17 -8.10
CA GLU A 66 -6.47 17.48 -9.28
C GLU A 66 -7.29 18.44 -10.18
N ALA A 67 -8.19 19.22 -9.62
CA ALA A 67 -9.00 20.18 -10.35
C ALA A 67 -8.15 21.18 -11.17
N ARG A 68 -6.95 21.55 -10.69
CA ARG A 68 -6.04 22.44 -11.44
C ARG A 68 -5.38 21.78 -12.66
N PHE A 69 -5.44 20.46 -12.77
CA PHE A 69 -5.01 19.70 -13.95
C PHE A 69 -6.19 19.37 -14.88
N SER A 70 -7.37 19.15 -14.32
CA SER A 70 -8.54 18.68 -15.07
C SER A 70 -9.40 19.82 -15.58
N ASP A 71 -9.49 20.93 -14.85
CA ASP A 71 -10.32 22.06 -15.18
C ASP A 71 -9.58 23.05 -16.11
N TRP A 72 -10.31 23.61 -17.06
CA TRP A 72 -9.79 24.66 -17.93
C TRP A 72 -10.02 26.06 -17.32
N PRO A 73 -9.01 26.96 -17.29
CA PRO A 73 -7.63 26.82 -17.76
C PRO A 73 -6.73 26.00 -16.82
N ILE A 74 -5.85 25.16 -17.40
CA ILE A 74 -4.91 24.35 -16.62
C ILE A 74 -3.92 25.26 -15.87
N ASP A 75 -3.85 25.08 -14.54
CA ASP A 75 -2.98 25.87 -13.64
C ASP A 75 -1.89 24.99 -13.02
N LEU A 76 -0.85 24.66 -13.80
CA LEU A 76 0.30 23.90 -13.32
C LEU A 76 1.07 24.58 -12.17
N PRO A 77 1.33 25.91 -12.20
CA PRO A 77 1.97 26.59 -11.08
C PRO A 77 1.17 26.49 -9.77
N GLY A 78 -0.15 26.69 -9.82
CA GLY A 78 -1.01 26.56 -8.66
C GLY A 78 -1.07 25.12 -8.12
N ALA A 79 -1.12 24.12 -9.01
CA ALA A 79 -1.03 22.72 -8.61
C ALA A 79 0.31 22.40 -7.92
N ALA A 80 1.43 22.94 -8.42
CA ALA A 80 2.75 22.77 -7.83
C ALA A 80 2.84 23.36 -6.41
N VAL A 81 2.28 24.57 -6.19
CA VAL A 81 2.23 25.21 -4.88
C VAL A 81 1.42 24.39 -3.88
N LEU A 82 0.21 23.95 -4.24
CA LEU A 82 -0.63 23.12 -3.38
C LEU A 82 0.03 21.76 -3.09
N SER A 83 0.66 21.15 -4.09
CA SER A 83 1.41 19.90 -3.94
C SER A 83 2.60 20.07 -2.98
N SER A 84 3.30 21.21 -3.03
CA SER A 84 4.40 21.51 -2.11
C SER A 84 3.91 21.65 -0.67
N LEU A 85 2.76 22.28 -0.46
CA LEU A 85 2.13 22.40 0.85
C LEU A 85 1.70 21.02 1.38
N LEU A 86 1.10 20.19 0.55
CA LEU A 86 0.71 18.84 0.90
C LEU A 86 1.92 17.97 1.24
N ALA A 87 2.99 18.07 0.43
CA ALA A 87 4.24 17.38 0.69
C ALA A 87 4.87 17.80 2.02
N LEU A 88 4.88 19.10 2.33
CA LEU A 88 5.41 19.61 3.58
C LEU A 88 4.66 19.07 4.79
N THR A 89 3.32 19.06 4.75
CA THR A 89 2.50 18.52 5.85
C THR A 89 2.72 17.01 6.03
N ALA A 90 2.81 16.24 4.95
CA ALA A 90 3.09 14.81 5.00
C ALA A 90 4.50 14.52 5.54
N LEU A 91 5.52 15.26 5.10
CA LEU A 91 6.89 15.13 5.59
C LEU A 91 7.03 15.51 7.07
N LEU A 92 6.33 16.53 7.53
CA LEU A 92 6.30 16.91 8.96
C LEU A 92 5.65 15.80 9.80
N ALA A 93 4.54 15.23 9.35
CA ALA A 93 3.89 14.09 10.01
C ALA A 93 4.81 12.86 10.05
N PHE A 94 5.46 12.53 8.94
CA PHE A 94 6.43 11.43 8.85
C PHE A 94 7.63 11.64 9.77
N TYR A 95 8.18 12.85 9.81
CA TYR A 95 9.27 13.20 10.71
C TYR A 95 8.87 13.10 12.18
N ALA A 96 7.68 13.59 12.53
CA ALA A 96 7.13 13.47 13.88
C ALA A 96 6.95 11.99 14.28
N GLN A 97 6.41 11.16 13.38
CA GLN A 97 6.28 9.72 13.57
C GLN A 97 7.65 9.06 13.84
N ARG A 98 8.63 9.37 13.00
CA ARG A 98 10.00 8.84 13.15
C ARG A 98 10.64 9.26 14.46
N ARG A 99 10.43 10.49 14.91
CA ARG A 99 10.92 10.99 16.21
C ARG A 99 10.25 10.28 17.39
N LEU A 100 8.95 10.02 17.34
CA LEU A 100 8.23 9.29 18.38
C LEU A 100 8.67 7.83 18.50
N LEU A 101 9.11 7.23 17.40
CA LEU A 101 9.64 5.86 17.38
C LEU A 101 11.14 5.78 17.65
N ALA A 102 11.90 6.87 17.43
CA ALA A 102 13.33 6.91 17.64
C ALA A 102 13.70 6.70 19.13
N GLY A 103 14.72 5.90 19.38
CA GLY A 103 15.22 5.60 20.73
C GLY A 103 14.39 4.60 21.52
N ARG A 104 13.36 4.02 20.91
CA ARG A 104 12.57 2.94 21.49
C ARG A 104 12.76 1.71 20.63
N ASP A 105 13.91 1.04 20.81
CA ASP A 105 14.16 -0.25 20.22
C ASP A 105 13.04 -1.21 20.65
N PHE A 106 12.10 -1.45 19.73
CA PHE A 106 11.12 -2.52 19.87
C PHE A 106 11.78 -3.89 19.66
N ASP A 107 13.04 -3.91 19.23
CA ASP A 107 13.88 -5.07 19.16
C ASP A 107 14.30 -5.48 20.57
N THR A 108 13.61 -6.47 21.10
CA THR A 108 14.09 -7.23 22.25
C THR A 108 15.29 -8.08 21.80
N HIS A 109 16.47 -7.46 21.76
CA HIS A 109 17.70 -8.12 21.34
C HIS A 109 18.14 -9.28 22.25
N ASN A 110 17.48 -9.53 23.39
CA ASN A 110 17.92 -10.54 24.36
C ASN A 110 16.79 -11.29 25.09
N GLY A 111 15.64 -11.51 24.48
CA GLY A 111 14.60 -12.32 25.10
C GLY A 111 13.93 -13.26 24.10
N LYS A 112 13.92 -14.58 24.38
CA LYS A 112 12.98 -15.49 23.71
C LYS A 112 11.59 -14.82 23.71
N PRO A 113 10.86 -14.83 22.59
CA PRO A 113 9.49 -14.35 22.58
C PRO A 113 8.72 -15.11 23.66
N VAL A 114 8.39 -14.41 24.74
CA VAL A 114 7.54 -14.98 25.78
C VAL A 114 6.17 -15.08 25.16
N SER A 115 5.68 -16.29 24.99
CA SER A 115 4.29 -16.52 24.62
C SER A 115 3.45 -15.81 25.68
N VAL A 116 2.81 -14.73 25.27
CA VAL A 116 1.81 -14.06 26.11
C VAL A 116 0.60 -14.98 26.10
N GLU A 117 0.27 -15.60 27.24
CA GLU A 117 -0.97 -16.35 27.33
C GLU A 117 -2.12 -15.43 26.95
N PRO A 118 -3.00 -15.85 26.03
CA PRO A 118 -4.16 -15.06 25.64
C PRO A 118 -4.97 -14.73 26.89
N ALA A 119 -5.25 -13.45 27.09
CA ALA A 119 -6.13 -13.05 28.20
C ALA A 119 -7.53 -13.58 27.93
N GLU A 120 -8.09 -14.34 28.87
CA GLU A 120 -9.48 -14.75 28.78
C GLU A 120 -10.40 -13.55 29.13
N PRO A 121 -11.18 -13.04 28.17
CA PRO A 121 -12.01 -11.86 28.38
C PRO A 121 -13.24 -12.14 29.27
N GLY A 122 -13.47 -13.38 29.69
CA GLY A 122 -14.60 -13.77 30.55
C GLY A 122 -15.96 -13.29 30.01
N ARG A 123 -16.75 -12.59 30.83
CA ARG A 123 -18.08 -12.06 30.46
C ARG A 123 -18.04 -11.01 29.35
N TRP A 124 -16.87 -10.40 29.08
CA TRP A 124 -16.69 -9.40 28.04
C TRP A 124 -16.44 -9.99 26.66
N ARG A 125 -16.31 -11.31 26.56
CA ARG A 125 -16.04 -12.00 25.29
C ARG A 125 -17.11 -11.68 24.23
N LEU A 126 -18.37 -11.77 24.58
CA LEU A 126 -19.47 -11.53 23.64
C LEU A 126 -19.57 -10.06 23.22
N PRO A 127 -19.59 -9.06 24.13
CA PRO A 127 -19.56 -7.64 23.74
C PRO A 127 -18.38 -7.26 22.87
N ILE A 128 -17.19 -7.77 23.17
CA ILE A 128 -15.99 -7.52 22.36
C ILE A 128 -16.14 -8.12 20.96
N LEU A 129 -16.57 -9.39 20.85
CA LEU A 129 -16.79 -10.03 19.56
C LEU A 129 -17.85 -9.31 18.73
N LEU A 130 -18.96 -8.89 19.35
CA LEU A 130 -20.02 -8.12 18.68
C LEU A 130 -19.50 -6.76 18.17
N LEU A 131 -18.71 -6.06 18.97
CA LEU A 131 -18.09 -4.80 18.55
C LEU A 131 -17.18 -5.01 17.35
N PHE A 132 -16.29 -5.99 17.40
CA PHE A 132 -15.40 -6.29 16.28
C PHE A 132 -16.16 -6.77 15.03
N ALA A 133 -17.20 -7.59 15.20
CA ALA A 133 -18.07 -8.04 14.13
C ALA A 133 -18.81 -6.87 13.49
N LEU A 134 -19.35 -5.94 14.30
CA LEU A 134 -20.02 -4.74 13.81
C LEU A 134 -19.08 -3.85 13.01
N VAL A 135 -17.89 -3.59 13.54
CA VAL A 135 -16.86 -2.82 12.85
C VAL A 135 -16.45 -3.51 11.55
N ALA A 136 -16.10 -4.80 11.58
CA ALA A 136 -15.71 -5.55 10.40
C ALA A 136 -16.82 -5.60 9.33
N THR A 137 -18.07 -5.76 9.75
CA THR A 137 -19.23 -5.77 8.85
C THR A 137 -19.41 -4.40 8.22
N GLY A 138 -19.40 -3.32 9.00
CA GLY A 138 -19.60 -1.96 8.51
C GLY A 138 -18.46 -1.45 7.60
N THR A 139 -17.21 -1.79 7.93
CA THR A 139 -16.05 -1.27 7.19
C THR A 139 -15.59 -2.14 6.03
N SER A 140 -15.92 -3.43 6.02
CA SER A 140 -15.42 -4.36 4.99
C SER A 140 -16.53 -5.13 4.29
N VAL A 141 -17.37 -5.85 5.05
CA VAL A 141 -18.38 -6.73 4.44
C VAL A 141 -19.46 -5.92 3.71
N ALA A 142 -20.00 -4.89 4.34
CA ALA A 142 -21.07 -4.08 3.74
C ALA A 142 -20.63 -3.34 2.45
N PRO A 143 -19.47 -2.66 2.39
CA PRO A 143 -19.01 -2.06 1.14
C PRO A 143 -18.75 -3.09 0.03
N ILE A 144 -18.12 -4.22 0.35
CA ILE A 144 -17.88 -5.28 -0.65
C ILE A 144 -19.21 -5.85 -1.15
N ALA A 145 -20.14 -6.14 -0.25
CA ALA A 145 -21.47 -6.64 -0.62
C ALA A 145 -22.24 -5.61 -1.48
N ALA A 146 -22.12 -4.32 -1.17
CA ALA A 146 -22.73 -3.26 -1.96
C ALA A 146 -22.12 -3.18 -3.38
N ILE A 147 -20.79 -3.26 -3.52
CA ILE A 147 -20.12 -3.28 -4.83
C ILE A 147 -20.63 -4.47 -5.65
N VAL A 148 -20.58 -5.68 -5.06
CA VAL A 148 -21.00 -6.90 -5.74
C VAL A 148 -22.49 -6.84 -6.09
N ALA A 149 -23.37 -6.47 -5.14
CA ALA A 149 -24.81 -6.38 -5.39
C ALA A 149 -25.10 -5.39 -6.52
N THR A 150 -24.49 -4.20 -6.49
CA THR A 150 -24.71 -3.15 -7.52
C THR A 150 -24.25 -3.60 -8.90
N ALA A 151 -23.16 -4.38 -8.99
CA ALA A 151 -22.66 -4.94 -10.26
C ALA A 151 -23.68 -5.87 -10.94
N PHE A 152 -24.59 -6.46 -10.18
CA PHE A 152 -25.67 -7.32 -10.71
C PHE A 152 -27.03 -6.62 -10.85
N LEU A 153 -27.16 -5.33 -10.48
CA LEU A 153 -28.41 -4.61 -10.60
C LEU A 153 -28.50 -3.85 -11.92
N ARG A 154 -29.60 -4.04 -12.66
CA ARG A 154 -29.87 -3.27 -13.89
C ARG A 154 -30.00 -1.78 -13.59
N THR A 155 -30.69 -1.42 -12.50
CA THR A 155 -30.85 -0.04 -12.01
C THR A 155 -30.82 -0.03 -10.49
N LEU A 156 -30.18 1.01 -9.91
CA LEU A 156 -30.13 1.17 -8.47
C LEU A 156 -31.52 1.40 -7.85
N SER A 157 -32.36 2.18 -8.53
CA SER A 157 -33.73 2.49 -8.09
C SER A 157 -34.65 1.27 -8.10
N GLY A 158 -34.32 0.25 -8.88
CA GLY A 158 -35.10 -0.98 -8.96
C GLY A 158 -35.01 -1.87 -7.72
N GLY A 159 -34.01 -1.69 -6.85
CA GLY A 159 -33.85 -2.48 -5.63
C GLY A 159 -33.43 -3.94 -5.88
N LEU A 160 -33.30 -4.71 -4.80
CA LEU A 160 -32.83 -6.10 -4.81
C LEU A 160 -34.02 -7.07 -5.06
N HIS A 161 -34.38 -7.30 -6.33
CA HIS A 161 -35.35 -8.34 -6.72
C HIS A 161 -34.98 -8.99 -8.05
N ALA A 162 -35.42 -10.21 -8.27
CA ALA A 162 -35.00 -11.05 -9.38
C ALA A 162 -35.16 -10.40 -10.76
N ALA A 163 -36.21 -9.62 -10.97
CA ALA A 163 -36.46 -8.92 -12.24
C ALA A 163 -35.45 -7.81 -12.55
N ASN A 164 -34.75 -7.30 -11.53
CA ASN A 164 -33.73 -6.26 -11.66
C ASN A 164 -32.29 -6.81 -11.72
N LEU A 165 -32.09 -8.13 -11.68
CA LEU A 165 -30.78 -8.76 -11.81
C LEU A 165 -30.37 -8.84 -13.27
N THR A 166 -29.07 -8.58 -13.54
CA THR A 166 -28.48 -8.62 -14.88
C THR A 166 -27.00 -8.97 -14.83
N LEU A 167 -26.50 -9.57 -15.91
CA LEU A 167 -25.07 -9.76 -16.19
C LEU A 167 -24.57 -8.80 -17.29
N ALA A 168 -25.44 -7.91 -17.79
CA ALA A 168 -25.11 -7.04 -18.91
C ALA A 168 -23.89 -6.16 -18.65
N HIS A 169 -23.68 -5.71 -17.41
CA HIS A 169 -22.52 -4.88 -17.03
C HIS A 169 -21.20 -5.64 -17.21
N PHE A 170 -21.16 -6.93 -16.88
CA PHE A 170 -19.97 -7.75 -17.12
C PHE A 170 -19.75 -8.00 -18.61
N GLY A 171 -20.86 -8.20 -19.37
CA GLY A 171 -20.80 -8.29 -20.83
C GLY A 171 -20.28 -7.02 -21.49
N ALA A 172 -20.71 -5.85 -21.03
CA ALA A 172 -20.23 -4.56 -21.54
C ALA A 172 -18.72 -4.38 -21.34
N ILE A 173 -18.19 -4.77 -20.17
CA ILE A 173 -16.73 -4.72 -19.89
C ILE A 173 -15.95 -5.63 -20.85
N THR A 174 -16.45 -6.84 -21.11
CA THR A 174 -15.72 -7.84 -21.91
C THR A 174 -15.87 -7.65 -23.41
N SER A 175 -17.01 -7.13 -23.89
CA SER A 175 -17.35 -7.01 -25.30
C SER A 175 -16.97 -5.66 -25.93
N ALA A 176 -16.93 -4.58 -25.15
CA ALA A 176 -16.73 -3.21 -25.66
C ALA A 176 -15.26 -2.81 -25.86
N GLY A 177 -14.29 -3.71 -25.67
CA GLY A 177 -12.87 -3.45 -25.87
C GLY A 177 -12.20 -2.61 -24.77
N ASP A 178 -12.82 -1.50 -24.34
CA ASP A 178 -12.24 -0.54 -23.42
C ASP A 178 -12.06 -1.10 -21.99
N GLY A 179 -13.06 -1.81 -21.47
CA GLY A 179 -13.00 -2.39 -20.13
C GLY A 179 -12.00 -3.53 -20.03
N ALA A 180 -11.97 -4.45 -20.99
CA ALA A 180 -11.01 -5.54 -21.04
C ALA A 180 -9.57 -5.01 -21.22
N GLY A 181 -9.40 -3.99 -22.06
CA GLY A 181 -8.15 -3.27 -22.25
C GLY A 181 -7.66 -2.62 -20.95
N ALA A 182 -8.54 -1.91 -20.24
CA ALA A 182 -8.25 -1.27 -18.96
C ALA A 182 -7.84 -2.29 -17.88
N LEU A 183 -8.53 -3.42 -17.81
CA LEU A 183 -8.18 -4.51 -16.90
C LEU A 183 -6.80 -5.10 -17.24
N GLY A 184 -6.56 -5.41 -18.52
CA GLY A 184 -5.28 -5.91 -19.00
C GLY A 184 -4.12 -4.96 -18.71
N THR A 185 -4.31 -3.67 -18.96
CA THR A 185 -3.33 -2.61 -18.65
C THR A 185 -3.00 -2.56 -17.16
N SER A 186 -4.02 -2.57 -16.28
CA SER A 186 -3.81 -2.58 -14.83
C SER A 186 -3.02 -3.80 -14.37
N LEU A 187 -3.37 -4.98 -14.85
CA LEU A 187 -2.67 -6.20 -14.46
C LEU A 187 -1.24 -6.24 -14.99
N ALA A 188 -1.01 -5.78 -16.22
CA ALA A 188 0.32 -5.70 -16.82
C ALA A 188 1.22 -4.69 -16.07
N LEU A 189 0.70 -3.48 -15.77
CA LEU A 189 1.39 -2.47 -14.98
C LEU A 189 1.69 -2.98 -13.57
N ALA A 190 0.73 -3.63 -12.92
CA ALA A 190 0.91 -4.18 -11.58
C ALA A 190 1.99 -5.28 -11.56
N ALA A 191 1.98 -6.19 -12.53
CA ALA A 191 2.99 -7.24 -12.66
C ALA A 191 4.37 -6.65 -12.99
N GLY A 192 4.44 -5.71 -13.94
CA GLY A 192 5.67 -5.01 -14.30
C GLY A 192 6.26 -4.23 -13.12
N THR A 193 5.41 -3.52 -12.37
CA THR A 193 5.82 -2.78 -11.17
C THR A 193 6.32 -3.72 -10.07
N ALA A 194 5.60 -4.81 -9.80
CA ALA A 194 6.02 -5.78 -8.80
C ALA A 194 7.39 -6.41 -9.14
N LEU A 195 7.60 -6.76 -10.41
CA LEU A 195 8.87 -7.31 -10.88
C LEU A 195 10.00 -6.27 -10.79
N LEU A 196 9.78 -5.07 -11.35
CA LEU A 196 10.76 -3.99 -11.35
C LEU A 196 11.16 -3.58 -9.94
N THR A 197 10.18 -3.32 -9.07
CA THR A 197 10.45 -2.93 -7.68
C THR A 197 11.00 -4.08 -6.85
N GLY A 198 10.62 -5.32 -7.13
CA GLY A 198 11.20 -6.52 -6.51
C GLY A 198 12.70 -6.61 -6.76
N VAL A 199 13.12 -6.48 -8.02
CA VAL A 199 14.53 -6.50 -8.41
C VAL A 199 15.28 -5.29 -7.83
N LEU A 200 14.80 -4.08 -8.08
CA LEU A 200 15.45 -2.85 -7.58
C LEU A 200 15.48 -2.80 -6.05
N GLY A 201 14.37 -3.18 -5.42
CA GLY A 201 14.25 -3.20 -3.96
C GLY A 201 15.21 -4.19 -3.30
N PHE A 202 15.37 -5.39 -3.87
CA PHE A 202 16.35 -6.35 -3.40
C PHE A 202 17.78 -5.83 -3.56
N LEU A 203 18.12 -5.22 -4.72
CA LEU A 203 19.45 -4.65 -4.95
C LEU A 203 19.74 -3.48 -4.00
N CYS A 204 18.80 -2.57 -3.82
CA CYS A 204 18.94 -1.47 -2.85
C CYS A 204 19.13 -2.01 -1.42
N ALA A 205 18.31 -2.97 -1.00
CA ALA A 205 18.41 -3.60 0.30
C ALA A 205 19.77 -4.31 0.48
N TRP A 206 20.26 -4.99 -0.55
CA TRP A 206 21.58 -5.61 -0.54
C TRP A 206 22.68 -4.60 -0.30
N VAL A 207 22.68 -3.48 -1.04
CA VAL A 207 23.68 -2.40 -0.86
C VAL A 207 23.61 -1.84 0.55
N VAL A 208 22.42 -1.54 1.06
CA VAL A 208 22.21 -0.93 2.37
C VAL A 208 22.64 -1.87 3.52
N VAL A 209 22.29 -3.16 3.44
CA VAL A 209 22.46 -4.10 4.56
C VAL A 209 23.78 -4.86 4.51
N LYS A 210 24.20 -5.29 3.30
CA LYS A 210 25.32 -6.22 3.12
C LYS A 210 26.63 -5.56 2.66
N THR A 211 26.61 -4.29 2.31
CA THR A 211 27.82 -3.58 1.87
C THR A 211 28.22 -2.45 2.83
N ARG A 212 29.44 -1.97 2.67
CA ARG A 212 29.96 -0.79 3.38
C ARG A 212 30.20 0.39 2.43
N THR A 213 29.53 0.40 1.28
CA THR A 213 29.68 1.47 0.27
C THR A 213 29.33 2.83 0.87
N PRO A 214 30.12 3.88 0.57
CA PRO A 214 29.76 5.24 0.93
C PRO A 214 28.44 5.62 0.23
N GLY A 215 27.58 6.39 0.93
CA GLY A 215 26.26 6.77 0.39
C GLY A 215 25.12 5.78 0.67
N ARG A 216 25.37 4.59 1.26
CA ARG A 216 24.31 3.61 1.57
C ARG A 216 23.19 4.19 2.45
N ALA A 217 23.54 5.10 3.37
CA ALA A 217 22.55 5.76 4.22
C ALA A 217 21.66 6.73 3.44
N ALA A 218 22.23 7.42 2.45
CA ALA A 218 21.48 8.28 1.52
C ALA A 218 20.57 7.43 0.64
N LEU A 219 21.05 6.29 0.13
CA LEU A 219 20.23 5.35 -0.64
C LEU A 219 19.05 4.83 0.18
N ASP A 220 19.28 4.42 1.44
CA ASP A 220 18.20 3.99 2.34
C ASP A 220 17.17 5.10 2.58
N ALA A 221 17.62 6.35 2.79
CA ALA A 221 16.73 7.48 2.95
C ALA A 221 15.93 7.79 1.67
N LEU A 222 16.58 7.80 0.50
CA LEU A 222 15.94 8.05 -0.78
C LEU A 222 14.89 6.98 -1.14
N THR A 223 15.19 5.71 -0.90
CA THR A 223 14.22 4.63 -1.16
C THR A 223 13.01 4.66 -0.25
N LEU A 224 13.06 5.39 0.87
CA LEU A 224 11.94 5.55 1.79
C LEU A 224 11.14 6.83 1.58
N LEU A 225 11.74 7.82 0.93
CA LEU A 225 11.13 9.12 0.74
C LEU A 225 9.75 9.05 0.06
N PRO A 226 9.54 8.23 -0.99
CA PRO A 226 8.23 8.12 -1.61
C PRO A 226 7.12 7.66 -0.68
N HIS A 227 7.45 6.87 0.35
CA HIS A 227 6.44 6.43 1.34
C HIS A 227 5.96 7.57 2.27
N ALA A 228 6.68 8.66 2.30
CA ALA A 228 6.32 9.86 3.07
C ALA A 228 5.61 10.92 2.21
N MET A 229 5.42 10.66 0.91
CA MET A 229 4.86 11.64 -0.03
C MET A 229 3.54 11.13 -0.61
N PRO A 230 2.48 11.95 -0.62
CA PRO A 230 1.23 11.60 -1.28
C PRO A 230 1.42 11.30 -2.78
N GLY A 231 0.66 10.32 -3.29
CA GLY A 231 0.76 9.89 -4.69
C GLY A 231 0.53 11.02 -5.69
N ILE A 232 -0.39 11.93 -5.38
CA ILE A 232 -0.66 13.10 -6.24
C ILE A 232 0.57 14.03 -6.35
N VAL A 233 1.32 14.21 -5.25
CA VAL A 233 2.54 15.02 -5.24
C VAL A 233 3.63 14.38 -6.11
N ILE A 234 3.75 13.05 -6.03
CA ILE A 234 4.69 12.31 -6.90
C ILE A 234 4.27 12.46 -8.38
N GLY A 235 2.97 12.32 -8.68
CA GLY A 235 2.44 12.52 -10.04
C GLY A 235 2.77 13.89 -10.60
N VAL A 236 2.45 14.95 -9.86
CA VAL A 236 2.79 16.35 -10.23
C VAL A 236 4.29 16.53 -10.39
N GLY A 237 5.09 16.01 -9.45
CA GLY A 237 6.55 16.07 -9.50
C GLY A 237 7.11 15.40 -10.75
N LEU A 238 6.58 14.25 -11.16
CA LEU A 238 7.00 13.54 -12.36
C LEU A 238 6.60 14.31 -13.64
N ILE A 239 5.41 14.92 -13.70
CA ILE A 239 5.00 15.78 -14.80
C ILE A 239 6.02 16.92 -14.97
N LEU A 240 6.29 17.64 -13.89
CA LEU A 240 7.22 18.77 -13.94
C LEU A 240 8.64 18.33 -14.28
N ALA A 241 9.13 17.25 -13.69
CA ALA A 241 10.49 16.77 -13.90
C ALA A 241 10.73 16.29 -15.33
N TRP A 242 9.81 15.52 -15.91
CA TRP A 242 9.99 14.93 -17.24
C TRP A 242 9.61 15.86 -18.40
N ASN A 243 8.97 17.01 -18.13
CA ASN A 243 8.69 18.04 -19.12
C ASN A 243 9.76 19.14 -19.17
N LEU A 244 10.90 18.97 -18.48
CA LEU A 244 11.99 19.92 -18.56
C LEU A 244 12.69 19.88 -19.94
N PRO A 245 13.03 21.03 -20.55
CA PRO A 245 13.54 21.09 -21.92
C PRO A 245 14.87 20.38 -22.16
N PHE A 246 15.65 20.08 -21.12
CA PHE A 246 16.95 19.44 -21.24
C PHE A 246 16.91 17.94 -21.51
N TRP A 247 15.75 17.29 -21.34
CA TRP A 247 15.63 15.86 -21.61
C TRP A 247 15.55 15.59 -23.11
N PRO A 248 16.48 14.83 -23.70
CA PRO A 248 16.44 14.50 -25.14
C PRO A 248 15.31 13.52 -25.46
N VAL A 249 14.94 12.67 -24.50
CA VAL A 249 13.83 11.72 -24.58
C VAL A 249 13.11 11.74 -23.24
N THR A 250 11.79 11.92 -23.28
CA THR A 250 10.96 11.89 -22.08
C THR A 250 10.06 10.66 -22.07
N PRO A 251 9.90 9.98 -20.93
CA PRO A 251 8.89 8.94 -20.77
C PRO A 251 7.45 9.51 -20.65
N TYR A 252 7.31 10.82 -20.53
CA TYR A 252 6.02 11.49 -20.45
C TYR A 252 5.17 11.18 -21.68
N ASN A 253 3.85 11.05 -21.49
CA ASN A 253 2.92 10.65 -22.53
C ASN A 253 3.19 9.25 -23.13
N SER A 254 3.74 8.34 -22.31
CA SER A 254 3.90 6.92 -22.66
C SER A 254 3.50 6.05 -21.48
N TRP A 255 3.18 4.77 -21.72
CA TRP A 255 2.86 3.84 -20.62
C TRP A 255 4.05 3.65 -19.64
N VAL A 256 5.25 3.96 -20.07
CA VAL A 256 6.46 3.88 -19.25
C VAL A 256 6.40 4.84 -18.05
N ILE A 257 5.78 6.03 -18.21
CA ILE A 257 5.64 6.97 -17.10
C ILE A 257 4.75 6.39 -15.98
N LEU A 258 3.73 5.61 -16.32
CA LEU A 258 2.90 4.91 -15.34
C LEU A 258 3.71 3.86 -14.58
N LEU A 259 4.49 3.06 -15.30
CA LEU A 259 5.37 2.07 -14.67
C LEU A 259 6.38 2.72 -13.73
N LEU A 260 6.99 3.84 -14.14
CA LEU A 260 7.95 4.57 -13.32
C LEU A 260 7.30 5.22 -12.10
N SER A 261 6.10 5.78 -12.24
CA SER A 261 5.37 6.38 -11.13
C SER A 261 4.97 5.34 -10.09
N TYR A 262 4.45 4.20 -10.54
CA TYR A 262 4.11 3.09 -9.67
C TYR A 262 5.36 2.50 -8.98
N ALA A 263 6.46 2.35 -9.73
CA ALA A 263 7.71 1.90 -9.17
C ALA A 263 8.26 2.88 -8.12
N CYS A 264 8.17 4.18 -8.37
CA CYS A 264 8.56 5.21 -7.40
C CYS A 264 7.76 5.08 -6.10
N LEU A 265 6.42 5.04 -6.19
CA LEU A 265 5.52 4.91 -5.04
C LEU A 265 5.74 3.64 -4.22
N LEU A 266 5.94 2.51 -4.89
CA LEU A 266 5.87 1.19 -4.28
C LEU A 266 7.24 0.54 -4.01
N LEU A 267 8.34 1.15 -4.45
CA LEU A 267 9.71 0.69 -4.16
C LEU A 267 10.00 0.51 -2.65
N PRO A 268 9.50 1.34 -1.73
CA PRO A 268 9.73 1.16 -0.30
C PRO A 268 9.35 -0.22 0.24
N TYR A 269 8.29 -0.85 -0.30
CA TYR A 269 7.83 -2.17 0.17
C TYR A 269 8.90 -3.25 -0.02
N PRO A 270 9.37 -3.56 -1.25
CA PRO A 270 10.42 -4.58 -1.44
C PRO A 270 11.73 -4.24 -0.74
N VAL A 271 12.12 -2.96 -0.68
CA VAL A 271 13.33 -2.54 0.04
C VAL A 271 13.23 -2.92 1.52
N ARG A 272 12.08 -2.66 2.17
CA ARG A 272 11.88 -2.96 3.60
C ARG A 272 11.83 -4.45 3.88
N TYR A 273 11.07 -5.20 3.10
CA TYR A 273 10.95 -6.65 3.27
C TYR A 273 12.29 -7.36 3.01
N ALA A 274 12.99 -7.00 1.93
CA ALA A 274 14.30 -7.53 1.63
C ALA A 274 15.34 -7.14 2.69
N SER A 275 15.35 -5.88 3.16
CA SER A 275 16.25 -5.44 4.22
C SER A 275 16.04 -6.22 5.52
N ALA A 276 14.79 -6.45 5.90
CA ALA A 276 14.47 -7.25 7.09
C ALA A 276 14.96 -8.70 6.96
N ALA A 277 14.72 -9.32 5.79
CA ALA A 277 15.21 -10.68 5.50
C ALA A 277 16.74 -10.74 5.50
N LEU A 278 17.42 -9.82 4.83
CA LEU A 278 18.87 -9.78 4.74
C LEU A 278 19.56 -9.56 6.08
N ARG A 279 18.92 -8.84 7.02
CA ARG A 279 19.42 -8.66 8.40
C ARG A 279 19.36 -9.96 9.21
N GLN A 280 18.38 -10.84 8.93
CA GLN A 280 18.22 -12.14 9.59
C GLN A 280 19.22 -13.19 9.07
N ILE A 281 19.71 -13.05 7.84
CA ILE A 281 20.70 -13.93 7.26
C ILE A 281 22.09 -13.60 7.87
N GLY A 282 22.56 -14.46 8.75
CA GLY A 282 23.84 -14.28 9.44
C GLY A 282 25.05 -14.27 8.49
N GLY A 283 26.00 -13.37 8.73
CA GLY A 283 27.24 -13.30 7.95
C GLY A 283 28.10 -14.58 8.01
N SER A 284 27.89 -15.44 9.00
CA SER A 284 28.54 -16.73 9.14
C SER A 284 28.27 -17.70 7.99
N LEU A 285 27.04 -17.73 7.46
CA LEU A 285 26.68 -18.55 6.29
C LEU A 285 27.42 -18.09 5.03
N GLU A 286 27.53 -16.79 4.83
CA GLU A 286 28.26 -16.21 3.70
C GLU A 286 29.77 -16.45 3.83
N ALA A 287 30.30 -16.32 5.06
CA ALA A 287 31.72 -16.60 5.36
C ALA A 287 32.06 -18.08 5.13
N ALA A 288 31.22 -19.00 5.61
CA ALA A 288 31.40 -20.43 5.39
C ALA A 288 31.44 -20.80 3.91
N ALA A 289 30.53 -20.25 3.13
CA ALA A 289 30.51 -20.47 1.68
C ALA A 289 31.77 -19.95 0.98
N ARG A 290 32.29 -18.80 1.39
CA ARG A 290 33.56 -18.25 0.86
C ARG A 290 34.78 -19.10 1.22
N VAL A 291 34.84 -19.66 2.42
CA VAL A 291 35.88 -20.60 2.82
C VAL A 291 35.88 -21.83 1.91
N HIS A 292 34.71 -22.29 1.46
CA HIS A 292 34.58 -23.38 0.49
C HIS A 292 34.71 -22.92 -0.99
N GLY A 293 35.25 -21.74 -1.25
CA GLY A 293 35.58 -21.25 -2.59
C GLY A 293 34.41 -20.67 -3.39
N ALA A 294 33.29 -20.37 -2.72
CA ALA A 294 32.19 -19.74 -3.43
C ALA A 294 32.50 -18.27 -3.76
N THR A 295 32.28 -17.87 -5.03
CA THR A 295 32.36 -16.48 -5.46
C THR A 295 31.21 -15.66 -4.85
N PRO A 296 31.35 -14.31 -4.71
CA PRO A 296 30.27 -13.46 -4.20
C PRO A 296 28.94 -13.61 -4.97
N ALA A 297 29.00 -13.76 -6.28
CA ALA A 297 27.82 -14.02 -7.10
C ALA A 297 27.17 -15.38 -6.77
N ARG A 298 27.97 -16.43 -6.54
CA ARG A 298 27.45 -17.74 -6.16
C ARG A 298 26.80 -17.72 -4.78
N VAL A 299 27.37 -16.98 -3.83
CA VAL A 299 26.79 -16.77 -2.49
C VAL A 299 25.43 -16.05 -2.63
N LEU A 300 25.38 -14.98 -3.42
CA LEU A 300 24.15 -14.23 -3.66
C LEU A 300 23.04 -15.12 -4.25
N TRP A 301 23.31 -15.81 -5.37
CA TRP A 301 22.30 -16.55 -6.11
C TRP A 301 21.90 -17.89 -5.46
N ARG A 302 22.83 -18.56 -4.76
CA ARG A 302 22.57 -19.90 -4.19
C ARG A 302 22.24 -19.91 -2.69
N ILE A 303 22.54 -18.83 -1.98
CA ILE A 303 22.33 -18.79 -0.52
C ILE A 303 21.40 -17.63 -0.15
N VAL A 304 21.78 -16.40 -0.49
CA VAL A 304 21.08 -15.22 0.03
C VAL A 304 19.73 -15.03 -0.64
N LEU A 305 19.68 -15.09 -1.97
CA LEU A 305 18.44 -14.88 -2.71
C LEU A 305 17.39 -15.96 -2.39
N PRO A 306 17.69 -17.26 -2.35
CA PRO A 306 16.73 -18.28 -1.92
C PRO A 306 16.19 -18.06 -0.50
N LEU A 307 17.05 -17.69 0.44
CA LEU A 307 16.64 -17.41 1.82
C LEU A 307 15.80 -16.14 1.96
N ALA A 308 16.02 -15.14 1.09
CA ALA A 308 15.23 -13.91 1.04
C ALA A 308 14.00 -14.02 0.14
N ALA A 309 13.83 -15.12 -0.60
CA ALA A 309 12.81 -15.25 -1.65
C ALA A 309 11.38 -15.15 -1.11
N ALA A 310 11.07 -15.78 0.03
CA ALA A 310 9.72 -15.76 0.58
C ALA A 310 9.28 -14.36 1.03
N PRO A 311 10.05 -13.60 1.84
CA PRO A 311 9.73 -12.21 2.15
C PRO A 311 9.69 -11.30 0.92
N LEU A 312 10.60 -11.49 -0.04
CA LEU A 312 10.63 -10.72 -1.27
C LEU A 312 9.37 -10.97 -2.11
N ALA A 313 9.00 -12.23 -2.31
CA ALA A 313 7.77 -12.59 -3.02
C ALA A 313 6.52 -12.03 -2.32
N ALA A 314 6.47 -12.08 -0.98
CA ALA A 314 5.38 -11.48 -0.21
C ALA A 314 5.27 -9.97 -0.47
N SER A 315 6.39 -9.25 -0.52
CA SER A 315 6.39 -7.81 -0.83
C SER A 315 5.96 -7.53 -2.27
N MET A 316 6.42 -8.32 -3.24
CA MET A 316 6.01 -8.20 -4.65
C MET A 316 4.51 -8.42 -4.82
N MET A 317 3.91 -9.33 -4.05
CA MET A 317 2.46 -9.54 -4.04
C MET A 317 1.70 -8.35 -3.48
N ILE A 318 2.21 -7.73 -2.41
CA ILE A 318 1.65 -6.49 -1.87
C ILE A 318 1.72 -5.38 -2.93
N VAL A 319 2.88 -5.23 -3.58
CA VAL A 319 3.05 -4.26 -4.66
C VAL A 319 2.07 -4.51 -5.79
N PHE A 320 1.92 -5.75 -6.24
CA PHE A 320 0.95 -6.12 -7.27
C PHE A 320 -0.48 -5.72 -6.87
N ALA A 321 -0.91 -6.08 -5.65
CA ALA A 321 -2.25 -5.78 -5.16
C ALA A 321 -2.52 -4.26 -5.03
N VAL A 322 -1.52 -3.48 -4.64
CA VAL A 322 -1.65 -2.02 -4.53
C VAL A 322 -1.60 -1.36 -5.91
N ALA A 323 -0.63 -1.73 -6.75
CA ALA A 323 -0.46 -1.21 -8.10
C ALA A 323 -1.68 -1.48 -9.00
N SER A 324 -2.32 -2.64 -8.87
CA SER A 324 -3.48 -2.99 -9.70
C SER A 324 -4.67 -2.05 -9.50
N ARG A 325 -4.75 -1.35 -8.38
CA ARG A 325 -5.84 -0.42 -8.02
C ARG A 325 -5.39 1.03 -7.91
N GLU A 326 -4.18 1.36 -8.39
CA GLU A 326 -3.67 2.72 -8.31
C GLU A 326 -4.48 3.64 -9.22
N LEU A 327 -5.10 4.66 -8.60
CA LEU A 327 -5.97 5.62 -9.30
C LEU A 327 -5.26 6.94 -9.55
N VAL A 328 -4.64 7.52 -8.53
CA VAL A 328 -4.23 8.93 -8.50
C VAL A 328 -3.17 9.23 -9.55
N THR A 329 -2.09 8.46 -9.56
CA THR A 329 -1.02 8.66 -10.54
C THR A 329 -1.46 8.24 -11.94
N SER A 330 -2.38 7.26 -12.06
CA SER A 330 -2.98 6.90 -13.35
C SER A 330 -3.83 8.03 -13.93
N LEU A 331 -4.64 8.66 -13.09
CA LEU A 331 -5.51 9.76 -13.52
C LEU A 331 -4.71 10.95 -14.06
N LEU A 332 -3.56 11.24 -13.42
CA LEU A 332 -2.69 12.36 -13.78
C LEU A 332 -1.75 12.07 -14.95
N LEU A 333 -1.26 10.83 -15.07
CA LEU A 333 -0.12 10.49 -15.94
C LEU A 333 -0.49 9.58 -17.10
N ALA A 334 -1.72 9.01 -17.14
CA ALA A 334 -2.10 8.11 -18.21
C ALA A 334 -2.07 8.84 -19.57
N PRO A 335 -1.31 8.33 -20.54
CA PRO A 335 -1.31 8.90 -21.87
C PRO A 335 -2.62 8.62 -22.58
N SER A 336 -2.92 9.41 -23.62
CA SER A 336 -4.11 9.22 -24.43
C SER A 336 -4.19 7.79 -24.98
N GLY A 337 -5.35 7.15 -24.82
CA GLY A 337 -5.58 5.77 -25.26
C GLY A 337 -5.08 4.68 -24.30
N VAL A 338 -4.46 5.04 -23.17
CA VAL A 338 -4.10 4.10 -22.11
C VAL A 338 -5.00 4.32 -20.90
N GLN A 339 -5.81 3.32 -20.59
CA GLN A 339 -6.73 3.37 -19.47
C GLN A 339 -6.42 2.23 -18.50
N THR A 340 -6.42 2.53 -17.19
CA THR A 340 -6.36 1.52 -16.14
C THR A 340 -7.75 1.19 -15.62
N ALA A 341 -7.93 0.05 -14.97
CA ALA A 341 -9.21 -0.35 -14.40
C ALA A 341 -9.72 0.67 -13.36
N SER A 342 -8.82 1.28 -12.58
CA SER A 342 -9.19 2.32 -11.60
C SER A 342 -9.71 3.59 -12.28
N VAL A 343 -9.06 4.02 -13.37
CA VAL A 343 -9.51 5.17 -14.19
C VAL A 343 -10.81 4.84 -14.91
N PHE A 344 -10.97 3.61 -15.42
CA PHE A 344 -12.25 3.17 -15.99
C PHE A 344 -13.38 3.26 -14.97
N ILE A 345 -13.19 2.70 -13.76
CA ILE A 345 -14.19 2.80 -12.68
C ILE A 345 -14.53 4.27 -12.40
N TRP A 346 -13.52 5.11 -12.26
CA TRP A 346 -13.69 6.55 -12.02
C TRP A 346 -14.54 7.22 -13.10
N GLN A 347 -14.20 7.00 -14.36
CA GLN A 347 -14.94 7.56 -15.50
C GLN A 347 -16.39 7.05 -15.58
N GLN A 348 -16.63 5.75 -15.28
CA GLN A 348 -17.99 5.21 -15.25
C GLN A 348 -18.84 5.89 -14.17
N PHE A 349 -18.24 6.22 -13.01
CA PHE A 349 -18.94 7.00 -11.97
C PHE A 349 -19.27 8.43 -12.42
N GLU A 350 -18.34 9.11 -13.08
CA GLU A 350 -18.55 10.47 -13.63
C GLU A 350 -19.64 10.47 -14.71
N GLN A 351 -19.70 9.45 -15.55
CA GLN A 351 -20.69 9.29 -16.62
C GLN A 351 -22.05 8.78 -16.11
N GLY A 352 -22.16 8.41 -14.83
CA GLY A 352 -23.39 7.88 -14.24
C GLY A 352 -23.65 6.38 -14.50
N SER A 353 -22.72 5.66 -15.19
CA SER A 353 -22.79 4.20 -15.44
C SER A 353 -22.27 3.39 -14.25
N ILE A 354 -22.87 3.60 -13.07
CA ILE A 354 -22.40 3.02 -11.81
C ILE A 354 -22.30 1.49 -11.89
N GLY A 355 -23.24 0.83 -12.58
CA GLY A 355 -23.25 -0.63 -12.73
C GLY A 355 -21.97 -1.18 -13.41
N ASP A 356 -21.51 -0.53 -14.46
CA ASP A 356 -20.29 -0.93 -15.20
C ASP A 356 -19.04 -0.71 -14.34
N GLY A 357 -18.97 0.42 -13.63
CA GLY A 357 -17.89 0.68 -12.67
C GLY A 357 -17.84 -0.36 -11.55
N MET A 358 -19.00 -0.73 -10.98
CA MET A 358 -19.08 -1.75 -9.91
C MET A 358 -18.78 -3.16 -10.42
N ALA A 359 -19.15 -3.49 -11.66
CA ALA A 359 -18.79 -4.76 -12.28
C ALA A 359 -17.26 -4.87 -12.48
N MET A 360 -16.60 -3.80 -12.95
CA MET A 360 -15.13 -3.75 -13.02
C MET A 360 -14.51 -3.89 -11.63
N GLY A 361 -15.02 -3.17 -10.62
CA GLY A 361 -14.57 -3.27 -9.23
C GLY A 361 -14.71 -4.70 -8.69
N THR A 362 -15.81 -5.38 -8.99
CA THR A 362 -16.04 -6.79 -8.60
C THR A 362 -15.01 -7.71 -9.24
N LEU A 363 -14.71 -7.55 -10.55
CA LEU A 363 -13.68 -8.32 -11.24
C LEU A 363 -12.29 -8.09 -10.62
N MET A 364 -11.95 -6.85 -10.32
CA MET A 364 -10.68 -6.49 -9.68
C MET A 364 -10.56 -7.12 -8.28
N LEU A 365 -11.62 -7.10 -7.48
CA LEU A 365 -11.66 -7.75 -6.16
C LEU A 365 -11.45 -9.26 -6.27
N LEU A 366 -12.12 -9.91 -7.22
CA LEU A 366 -11.99 -11.36 -7.45
C LEU A 366 -10.57 -11.73 -7.89
N ILE A 367 -10.03 -11.04 -8.89
CA ILE A 367 -8.69 -11.31 -9.41
C ILE A 367 -7.64 -11.09 -8.32
N SER A 368 -7.69 -9.95 -7.63
CA SER A 368 -6.76 -9.65 -6.54
C SER A 368 -6.88 -10.66 -5.40
N GLY A 369 -8.10 -11.02 -5.01
CA GLY A 369 -8.36 -12.02 -3.97
C GLY A 369 -7.82 -13.40 -4.33
N VAL A 370 -8.06 -13.87 -5.55
CA VAL A 370 -7.54 -15.15 -6.05
C VAL A 370 -6.01 -15.14 -6.09
N LEU A 371 -5.40 -14.10 -6.65
CA LEU A 371 -3.95 -13.98 -6.73
C LEU A 371 -3.30 -13.95 -5.35
N LEU A 372 -3.85 -13.18 -4.39
CA LEU A 372 -3.37 -13.15 -3.02
C LEU A 372 -3.54 -14.52 -2.31
N ALA A 373 -4.66 -15.22 -2.54
CA ALA A 373 -4.88 -16.54 -1.98
C ALA A 373 -3.89 -17.59 -2.55
N LEU A 374 -3.65 -17.57 -3.86
CA LEU A 374 -2.66 -18.45 -4.51
C LEU A 374 -1.25 -18.16 -3.99
N ALA A 375 -0.91 -16.90 -3.91
CA ALA A 375 0.37 -16.43 -3.45
C ALA A 375 0.63 -16.77 -1.97
N SER A 376 -0.37 -16.62 -1.09
CA SER A 376 -0.26 -17.01 0.33
C SER A 376 -0.09 -18.52 0.52
N ARG A 377 -0.69 -19.33 -0.35
CA ARG A 377 -0.47 -20.79 -0.36
C ARG A 377 0.96 -21.14 -0.79
N TRP A 378 1.49 -20.41 -1.77
CA TRP A 378 2.84 -20.66 -2.27
C TRP A 378 3.91 -20.28 -1.24
N THR A 379 3.79 -19.14 -0.57
CA THR A 379 4.71 -18.72 0.51
C THR A 379 4.70 -19.70 1.69
N ARG A 380 3.53 -20.19 2.10
CA ARG A 380 3.44 -21.22 3.16
C ARG A 380 4.16 -22.51 2.78
N ARG A 381 4.14 -22.92 1.51
CA ARG A 381 4.90 -24.10 1.05
C ARG A 381 6.41 -23.89 1.10
N LEU A 382 6.90 -22.67 0.84
CA LEU A 382 8.31 -22.35 0.96
C LEU A 382 8.77 -22.38 2.42
N ASP A 383 7.96 -21.91 3.36
CA ASP A 383 8.25 -21.96 4.79
C ASP A 383 8.29 -23.40 5.35
N THR A 384 7.58 -24.35 4.74
CA THR A 384 7.59 -25.77 5.17
C THR A 384 8.76 -26.58 4.59
N LEU A 385 9.52 -26.01 3.67
CA LEU A 385 10.71 -26.65 3.06
C LEU A 385 12.02 -26.24 3.74
N HIS A 386 11.96 -25.37 4.73
CA HIS A 386 13.06 -24.92 5.59
C HIS A 386 12.80 -25.30 7.06
#